data_6f28b18bd932190e04d90150d4e4cef1
#
_entry.id   6f28b18bd932190e04d90150d4e4cef1
#
_cell.length_a   1.000
_cell.length_b   1.000
_cell.length_c   1.000
_cell.angle_alpha   90.00
_cell.angle_beta   90.00
_cell.angle_gamma   90.00
#
_symmetry.space_group_name_H-M   'P 1'
#
loop_
_entity.id
_entity.type
_entity.pdbx_description
1 polymer ?
#
loop_
_entity_poly.entity_id
_entity_poly.type
_entity_poly.pdbx_seq_one_letter_code
_entity_poly.pdbx_strand_id
1 'polypeptide(L)'
;MTQAELGELIARRMTDGGPPALDIGCGLKRAEPGAIGMDWSEESGAEVVWDVDRYPWPLPDGVFGRVHMSHIIEHMDDIVRGMKEVHRVCRTGADVFITTPHFSSHNSYTDPSHRHHLSAATFKYFTDRRFATFLSPRCGFDLVGVELTFGGNFVLDGLGRLIARRSLKWYERRCAWILPASDIRAHLRTL
;
A
#
# COMPACT_ATOMS: atom_id res chain seq x y z
N MET A 1 -15.80 17.48 -2.98
CA MET A 1 -15.30 18.16 -1.74
C MET A 1 -14.32 19.27 -2.12
N THR A 2 -14.50 20.46 -1.58
CA THR A 2 -13.58 21.59 -1.77
C THR A 2 -12.34 21.45 -0.88
N GLN A 3 -11.26 22.19 -1.17
CA GLN A 3 -10.05 22.20 -0.33
C GLN A 3 -10.34 22.71 1.09
N ALA A 4 -11.28 23.64 1.25
CA ALA A 4 -11.70 24.13 2.56
C ALA A 4 -12.41 23.05 3.37
N GLU A 5 -13.37 22.35 2.78
CA GLU A 5 -14.08 21.23 3.40
C GLU A 5 -13.15 20.10 3.80
N LEU A 6 -12.16 19.79 2.95
CA LEU A 6 -11.13 18.79 3.27
C LEU A 6 -10.28 19.25 4.46
N GLY A 7 -9.87 20.52 4.49
CA GLY A 7 -9.14 21.11 5.61
C GLY A 7 -9.88 21.02 6.93
N GLU A 8 -11.19 21.33 6.94
CA GLU A 8 -12.04 21.19 8.12
C GLU A 8 -12.18 19.73 8.57
N LEU A 9 -12.35 18.81 7.63
CA LEU A 9 -12.44 17.38 7.93
C LEU A 9 -11.16 16.88 8.59
N ILE A 10 -10.00 17.22 8.01
CA ILE A 10 -8.68 16.89 8.56
C ILE A 10 -8.53 17.46 9.98
N ALA A 11 -8.88 18.72 10.18
CA ALA A 11 -8.80 19.37 11.49
C ALA A 11 -9.67 18.65 12.54
N ARG A 12 -10.89 18.25 12.19
CA ARG A 12 -11.76 17.46 13.08
C ARG A 12 -11.13 16.12 13.44
N ARG A 13 -10.57 15.40 12.47
CA ARG A 13 -9.91 14.11 12.72
C ARG A 13 -8.63 14.22 13.58
N MET A 14 -7.93 15.36 13.51
CA MET A 14 -6.77 15.63 14.36
C MET A 14 -7.14 15.85 15.84
N THR A 15 -8.33 16.39 16.14
CA THR A 15 -8.79 16.61 17.52
C THR A 15 -9.12 15.33 18.26
N ASP A 16 -9.39 14.22 17.54
CA ASP A 16 -9.83 12.93 18.10
C ASP A 16 -8.66 12.02 18.58
N GLY A 17 -7.43 12.53 18.67
CA GLY A 17 -6.35 11.78 19.30
C GLY A 17 -5.08 11.54 18.47
N GLY A 18 -4.81 12.33 17.45
CA GLY A 18 -3.56 12.24 16.66
C GLY A 18 -3.74 12.58 15.19
N PRO A 19 -2.69 12.37 14.39
CA PRO A 19 -2.77 12.66 12.96
C PRO A 19 -3.73 11.67 12.28
N PRO A 20 -4.54 12.17 11.30
CA PRO A 20 -5.54 11.35 10.63
C PRO A 20 -4.91 10.19 9.84
N ALA A 21 -5.70 9.14 9.64
CA ALA A 21 -5.37 8.07 8.71
C ALA A 21 -6.00 8.35 7.33
N LEU A 22 -5.32 7.90 6.28
CA LEU A 22 -5.79 7.92 4.90
C LEU A 22 -5.96 6.47 4.41
N ASP A 23 -7.05 6.21 3.70
CA ASP A 23 -7.32 4.91 3.06
C ASP A 23 -7.48 5.12 1.56
N ILE A 24 -6.46 4.70 0.80
CA ILE A 24 -6.35 4.87 -0.65
C ILE A 24 -6.94 3.65 -1.35
N GLY A 25 -7.88 3.86 -2.27
CA GLY A 25 -8.66 2.78 -2.87
C GLY A 25 -9.56 2.13 -1.82
N CYS A 26 -10.22 2.93 -1.02
CA CYS A 26 -10.93 2.48 0.19
C CYS A 26 -12.17 1.63 -0.09
N GLY A 27 -12.71 1.65 -1.31
CA GLY A 27 -13.94 0.92 -1.63
C GLY A 27 -15.08 1.24 -0.66
N LEU A 28 -15.95 0.26 -0.44
CA LEU A 28 -17.12 0.40 0.45
C LEU A 28 -16.78 0.27 1.95
N LYS A 29 -15.59 -0.19 2.30
CA LYS A 29 -15.22 -0.47 3.69
C LYS A 29 -13.84 0.08 4.00
N ARG A 30 -13.76 1.03 4.91
CA ARG A 30 -12.51 1.61 5.40
C ARG A 30 -11.62 0.56 6.08
N ALA A 31 -10.32 0.66 5.86
CA ALA A 31 -9.32 -0.18 6.51
C ALA A 31 -9.31 0.02 8.03
N GLU A 32 -9.56 1.25 8.48
CA GLU A 32 -9.77 1.54 9.91
C GLU A 32 -10.91 2.56 10.12
N PRO A 33 -11.60 2.50 11.27
CA PRO A 33 -12.64 3.48 11.61
C PRO A 33 -12.05 4.89 11.67
N GLY A 34 -12.74 5.82 11.00
CA GLY A 34 -12.32 7.23 11.01
C GLY A 34 -11.23 7.61 10.01
N ALA A 35 -10.69 6.68 9.23
CA ALA A 35 -9.81 7.02 8.13
C ALA A 35 -10.54 7.87 7.07
N ILE A 36 -9.83 8.84 6.49
CA ILE A 36 -10.29 9.60 5.34
C ILE A 36 -10.10 8.70 4.10
N GLY A 37 -11.18 8.43 3.39
CA GLY A 37 -11.13 7.58 2.19
C GLY A 37 -10.84 8.40 0.94
N MET A 38 -10.00 7.86 0.06
CA MET A 38 -9.83 8.31 -1.30
C MET A 38 -10.12 7.16 -2.27
N ASP A 39 -11.00 7.38 -3.22
CA ASP A 39 -11.39 6.37 -4.21
C ASP A 39 -11.85 7.06 -5.50
N TRP A 40 -11.72 6.38 -6.64
CA TRP A 40 -12.19 6.91 -7.92
C TRP A 40 -13.73 6.84 -8.07
N SER A 41 -14.38 5.93 -7.34
CA SER A 41 -15.81 5.71 -7.42
C SER A 41 -16.57 6.57 -6.41
N GLU A 42 -17.56 7.30 -6.88
CA GLU A 42 -18.51 8.04 -6.02
C GLU A 42 -19.32 7.09 -5.12
N GLU A 43 -19.55 5.85 -5.56
CA GLU A 43 -20.32 4.84 -4.81
C GLU A 43 -19.56 4.30 -3.59
N SER A 44 -18.24 4.49 -3.54
CA SER A 44 -17.41 4.07 -2.39
C SER A 44 -17.74 4.83 -1.10
N GLY A 45 -18.41 5.99 -1.20
CA GLY A 45 -18.62 6.90 -0.08
C GLY A 45 -17.30 7.51 0.42
N ALA A 46 -16.27 7.59 -0.45
CA ALA A 46 -15.03 8.25 -0.14
C ALA A 46 -15.22 9.75 0.05
N GLU A 47 -14.55 10.33 1.05
CA GLU A 47 -14.55 11.77 1.25
C GLU A 47 -13.79 12.48 0.12
N VAL A 48 -12.80 11.83 -0.48
CA VAL A 48 -12.04 12.34 -1.63
C VAL A 48 -12.28 11.44 -2.82
N VAL A 49 -13.18 11.86 -3.72
CA VAL A 49 -13.38 11.15 -5.00
C VAL A 49 -12.30 11.58 -5.96
N TRP A 50 -11.32 10.69 -6.22
CA TRP A 50 -10.15 10.98 -7.01
C TRP A 50 -9.52 9.72 -7.59
N ASP A 51 -9.06 9.82 -8.83
CA ASP A 51 -8.30 8.79 -9.50
C ASP A 51 -6.83 8.85 -9.02
N VAL A 52 -6.31 7.74 -8.51
CA VAL A 52 -4.93 7.63 -7.97
C VAL A 52 -3.85 7.90 -9.02
N ASP A 53 -4.16 7.77 -10.31
CA ASP A 53 -3.24 8.06 -11.41
C ASP A 53 -3.28 9.53 -11.87
N ARG A 54 -4.15 10.36 -11.29
CA ARG A 54 -4.19 11.81 -11.52
C ARG A 54 -3.38 12.55 -10.47
N TYR A 55 -2.25 13.11 -10.88
CA TYR A 55 -1.28 13.78 -9.99
C TYR A 55 -1.24 15.29 -10.22
N PRO A 56 -0.98 16.11 -9.17
CA PRO A 56 -0.86 15.69 -7.76
C PRO A 56 -2.21 15.33 -7.16
N TRP A 57 -2.21 14.50 -6.10
CA TRP A 57 -3.43 14.23 -5.34
C TRP A 57 -3.93 15.51 -4.64
N PRO A 58 -5.26 15.72 -4.52
CA PRO A 58 -5.83 16.91 -3.89
C PRO A 58 -5.73 16.87 -2.36
N LEU A 59 -4.65 16.30 -1.84
CA LEU A 59 -4.37 16.08 -0.43
C LEU A 59 -3.18 16.96 0.00
N PRO A 60 -3.20 17.56 1.21
CA PRO A 60 -2.11 18.39 1.73
C PRO A 60 -0.86 17.56 2.07
N ASP A 61 0.29 18.23 2.05
CA ASP A 61 1.59 17.66 2.38
C ASP A 61 1.73 17.43 3.90
N GLY A 62 2.33 16.29 4.29
CA GLY A 62 2.82 16.08 5.64
C GLY A 62 1.75 15.93 6.73
N VAL A 63 0.54 15.52 6.38
CA VAL A 63 -0.60 15.51 7.31
C VAL A 63 -0.88 14.13 7.90
N PHE A 64 -0.84 13.09 7.06
CA PHE A 64 -1.31 11.78 7.48
C PHE A 64 -0.26 11.02 8.31
N GLY A 65 -0.70 10.47 9.44
CA GLY A 65 0.14 9.66 10.33
C GLY A 65 0.09 8.17 9.99
N ARG A 66 -0.93 7.76 9.23
CA ARG A 66 -1.12 6.39 8.78
C ARG A 66 -1.76 6.38 7.40
N VAL A 67 -1.28 5.50 6.53
CA VAL A 67 -1.84 5.29 5.20
C VAL A 67 -2.10 3.80 4.99
N HIS A 68 -3.27 3.48 4.49
CA HIS A 68 -3.66 2.14 4.05
C HIS A 68 -3.83 2.10 2.53
N MET A 69 -3.31 1.05 1.92
CA MET A 69 -3.44 0.74 0.49
C MET A 69 -3.74 -0.75 0.36
N SER A 70 -5.01 -1.10 0.19
CA SER A 70 -5.44 -2.49 0.09
C SER A 70 -5.92 -2.79 -1.32
N HIS A 71 -5.16 -3.60 -2.06
CA HIS A 71 -5.48 -3.98 -3.43
C HIS A 71 -5.72 -2.76 -4.35
N ILE A 72 -4.77 -1.83 -4.33
CA ILE A 72 -4.79 -0.63 -5.17
C ILE A 72 -3.47 -0.40 -5.91
N ILE A 73 -2.33 -0.76 -5.30
CA ILE A 73 -1.01 -0.50 -5.90
C ILE A 73 -0.79 -1.27 -7.21
N GLU A 74 -1.37 -2.46 -7.34
CA GLU A 74 -1.33 -3.29 -8.54
C GLU A 74 -2.10 -2.70 -9.73
N HIS A 75 -3.02 -1.77 -9.48
CA HIS A 75 -3.82 -1.10 -10.50
C HIS A 75 -3.20 0.22 -11.00
N MET A 76 -2.27 0.82 -10.26
CA MET A 76 -1.66 2.11 -10.61
C MET A 76 -0.90 2.04 -11.94
N ASP A 77 -0.95 3.12 -12.74
CA ASP A 77 -0.15 3.28 -13.96
C ASP A 77 1.35 3.38 -13.63
N ASP A 78 1.68 4.18 -12.60
CA ASP A 78 3.05 4.46 -12.15
C ASP A 78 3.16 4.32 -10.63
N ILE A 79 3.55 3.13 -10.17
CA ILE A 79 3.76 2.83 -8.75
C ILE A 79 4.77 3.80 -8.12
N VAL A 80 5.81 4.18 -8.85
CA VAL A 80 6.86 5.07 -8.32
C VAL A 80 6.28 6.45 -8.04
N ARG A 81 5.47 6.97 -8.95
CA ARG A 81 4.80 8.25 -8.79
C ARG A 81 3.76 8.21 -7.68
N GLY A 82 2.97 7.13 -7.61
CA GLY A 82 2.02 6.89 -6.52
C GLY A 82 2.70 6.88 -5.15
N MET A 83 3.81 6.15 -5.01
CA MET A 83 4.56 6.10 -3.75
C MET A 83 5.22 7.45 -3.37
N LYS A 84 5.56 8.30 -4.35
CA LYS A 84 5.97 9.68 -4.08
C LYS A 84 4.84 10.53 -3.49
N GLU A 85 3.63 10.37 -3.99
CA GLU A 85 2.46 11.03 -3.42
C GLU A 85 2.12 10.52 -2.02
N VAL A 86 2.20 9.20 -1.80
CA VAL A 86 2.08 8.62 -0.45
C VAL A 86 3.08 9.27 0.50
N HIS A 87 4.36 9.37 0.09
CA HIS A 87 5.38 10.02 0.90
C HIS A 87 5.08 11.51 1.14
N ARG A 88 4.61 12.24 0.12
CA ARG A 88 4.30 13.67 0.20
C ARG A 88 3.18 13.96 1.21
N VAL A 89 2.11 13.18 1.18
CA VAL A 89 0.94 13.40 2.05
C VAL A 89 1.18 12.92 3.48
N CYS A 90 2.11 12.00 3.68
CA CYS A 90 2.52 11.51 4.99
C CYS A 90 3.40 12.50 5.74
N ARG A 91 3.21 12.59 7.04
CA ARG A 91 4.22 13.21 7.92
C ARG A 91 5.43 12.29 8.09
N THR A 92 6.56 12.84 8.50
CA THR A 92 7.73 12.04 8.92
C THR A 92 7.33 11.07 10.03
N GLY A 93 7.77 9.82 9.91
CA GLY A 93 7.46 8.75 10.85
C GLY A 93 6.07 8.14 10.70
N ALA A 94 5.33 8.49 9.64
CA ALA A 94 4.03 7.87 9.36
C ALA A 94 4.17 6.40 8.95
N ASP A 95 3.22 5.58 9.38
CA ASP A 95 3.13 4.18 9.00
C ASP A 95 2.32 4.00 7.72
N VAL A 96 2.83 3.21 6.77
CA VAL A 96 2.18 2.90 5.50
C VAL A 96 1.99 1.39 5.38
N PHE A 97 0.75 0.96 5.32
CA PHE A 97 0.35 -0.44 5.21
C PHE A 97 -0.15 -0.73 3.79
N ILE A 98 0.50 -1.66 3.11
CA ILE A 98 0.17 -2.04 1.74
C ILE A 98 -0.14 -3.53 1.70
N THR A 99 -1.32 -3.87 1.16
CA THR A 99 -1.67 -5.26 0.83
C THR A 99 -1.90 -5.34 -0.67
N THR A 100 -1.29 -6.34 -1.33
CA THR A 100 -1.39 -6.55 -2.78
C THR A 100 -1.21 -8.02 -3.10
N PRO A 101 -1.79 -8.57 -4.19
CA PRO A 101 -1.57 -9.95 -4.57
C PRO A 101 -0.09 -10.23 -4.81
N HIS A 102 0.39 -11.36 -4.30
CA HIS A 102 1.73 -11.84 -4.65
C HIS A 102 1.77 -12.33 -6.10
N PHE A 103 2.87 -12.16 -6.81
CA PHE A 103 3.00 -12.57 -8.21
C PHE A 103 2.67 -14.06 -8.46
N SER A 104 2.79 -14.94 -7.47
CA SER A 104 2.41 -16.35 -7.59
C SER A 104 0.94 -16.63 -7.29
N SER A 105 0.20 -15.64 -6.81
CA SER A 105 -1.25 -15.75 -6.57
C SER A 105 -2.01 -15.78 -7.88
N HIS A 106 -3.02 -16.67 -8.00
CA HIS A 106 -3.92 -16.61 -9.14
C HIS A 106 -4.68 -15.27 -9.19
N ASN A 107 -4.96 -14.65 -8.04
CA ASN A 107 -5.61 -13.34 -7.96
C ASN A 107 -4.79 -12.24 -8.64
N SER A 108 -3.46 -12.40 -8.72
CA SER A 108 -2.61 -11.44 -9.43
C SER A 108 -2.94 -11.36 -10.94
N TYR A 109 -3.57 -12.41 -11.51
CA TYR A 109 -3.88 -12.52 -12.93
C TYR A 109 -5.38 -12.59 -13.24
N THR A 110 -6.22 -12.73 -12.22
CA THR A 110 -7.68 -12.91 -12.42
C THR A 110 -8.35 -11.60 -12.80
N ASP A 111 -7.93 -10.50 -12.20
CA ASP A 111 -8.47 -9.18 -12.50
C ASP A 111 -7.73 -8.59 -13.72
N PRO A 112 -8.45 -8.29 -14.83
CA PRO A 112 -7.82 -7.74 -16.03
C PRO A 112 -7.32 -6.30 -15.87
N SER A 113 -7.68 -5.62 -14.80
CA SER A 113 -7.21 -4.27 -14.48
C SER A 113 -5.90 -4.24 -13.69
N HIS A 114 -5.37 -5.40 -13.27
CA HIS A 114 -4.05 -5.50 -12.67
C HIS A 114 -2.95 -5.25 -13.72
N ARG A 115 -2.17 -4.22 -13.49
CA ARG A 115 -1.07 -3.81 -14.37
C ARG A 115 0.28 -4.31 -13.89
N HIS A 116 0.39 -4.61 -12.60
CA HIS A 116 1.65 -5.01 -11.96
C HIS A 116 1.50 -6.30 -11.17
N HIS A 117 2.50 -7.18 -11.32
CA HIS A 117 2.64 -8.42 -10.54
C HIS A 117 3.80 -8.26 -9.58
N LEU A 118 3.50 -8.08 -8.29
CA LEU A 118 4.45 -7.63 -7.29
C LEU A 118 5.07 -8.80 -6.51
N SER A 119 6.29 -8.60 -6.06
CA SER A 119 7.01 -9.50 -5.14
C SER A 119 7.29 -8.79 -3.81
N ALA A 120 7.60 -9.53 -2.75
CA ALA A 120 8.03 -8.94 -1.49
C ALA A 120 9.30 -8.08 -1.66
N ALA A 121 10.14 -8.43 -2.65
CA ALA A 121 11.35 -7.69 -2.95
C ALA A 121 11.08 -6.31 -3.59
N THR A 122 9.90 -6.08 -4.18
CA THR A 122 9.53 -4.81 -4.81
C THR A 122 9.65 -3.64 -3.83
N PHE A 123 9.23 -3.84 -2.57
CA PHE A 123 9.26 -2.78 -1.56
C PHE A 123 10.67 -2.33 -1.16
N LYS A 124 11.70 -3.15 -1.43
CA LYS A 124 13.11 -2.75 -1.24
C LYS A 124 13.55 -1.60 -2.13
N TYR A 125 12.90 -1.43 -3.28
CA TYR A 125 13.19 -0.30 -4.16
C TYR A 125 12.83 1.06 -3.55
N PHE A 126 11.89 1.09 -2.61
CA PHE A 126 11.47 2.31 -1.91
C PHE A 126 12.23 2.53 -0.60
N THR A 127 12.92 1.50 -0.08
CA THR A 127 13.52 1.50 1.26
C THR A 127 15.05 1.40 1.25
N ASP A 128 15.65 0.85 0.21
CA ASP A 128 17.11 0.70 0.10
C ASP A 128 17.70 1.88 -0.70
N ARG A 129 18.53 2.68 -0.05
CA ARG A 129 19.21 3.84 -0.66
C ARG A 129 19.96 3.53 -1.95
N ARG A 130 20.42 2.28 -2.13
CA ARG A 130 21.10 1.83 -3.36
C ARG A 130 20.16 1.84 -4.57
N PHE A 131 18.87 1.60 -4.36
CA PHE A 131 17.85 1.62 -5.40
C PHE A 131 17.14 2.97 -5.50
N ALA A 132 17.08 3.73 -4.41
CA ALA A 132 16.44 5.05 -4.36
C ALA A 132 17.03 6.03 -5.38
N THR A 133 18.31 5.87 -5.74
CA THR A 133 18.98 6.69 -6.76
C THR A 133 18.29 6.59 -8.14
N PHE A 134 17.70 5.42 -8.45
CA PHE A 134 17.00 5.19 -9.72
C PHE A 134 15.55 5.68 -9.69
N LEU A 135 14.92 5.73 -8.51
CA LEU A 135 13.49 6.01 -8.37
C LEU A 135 13.20 7.46 -7.97
N SER A 136 13.88 7.99 -6.99
CA SER A 136 13.91 9.41 -6.61
C SER A 136 14.71 9.59 -5.31
N PRO A 137 15.59 10.57 -5.19
CA PRO A 137 16.33 10.84 -3.95
C PRO A 137 15.46 11.40 -2.81
N ARG A 138 14.18 11.72 -3.06
CA ARG A 138 13.27 12.38 -2.11
C ARG A 138 12.15 11.48 -1.57
N CYS A 139 12.08 10.23 -1.98
CA CYS A 139 11.05 9.29 -1.52
C CYS A 139 11.72 8.22 -0.65
N GLY A 140 11.87 8.52 0.64
CA GLY A 140 12.52 7.63 1.59
C GLY A 140 11.52 6.95 2.51
N PHE A 141 11.58 5.60 2.54
CA PHE A 141 10.86 4.81 3.52
C PHE A 141 11.82 3.87 4.22
N ASP A 142 11.54 3.55 5.47
CA ASP A 142 12.10 2.38 6.15
C ASP A 142 11.17 1.18 5.98
N LEU A 143 11.74 0.00 5.74
CA LEU A 143 11.01 -1.25 5.70
C LEU A 143 10.87 -1.79 7.13
N VAL A 144 9.68 -1.63 7.73
CA VAL A 144 9.38 -2.18 9.06
C VAL A 144 9.18 -3.68 8.98
N GLY A 145 8.47 -4.16 7.94
CA GLY A 145 8.28 -5.58 7.70
C GLY A 145 7.59 -5.90 6.39
N VAL A 146 7.84 -7.11 5.90
CA VAL A 146 7.05 -7.71 4.80
C VAL A 146 6.74 -9.15 5.16
N GLU A 147 5.48 -9.52 5.03
CA GLU A 147 5.02 -10.90 5.21
C GLU A 147 4.19 -11.36 4.01
N LEU A 148 4.16 -12.67 3.81
CA LEU A 148 3.30 -13.31 2.82
C LEU A 148 2.14 -14.00 3.52
N THR A 149 0.93 -13.85 2.96
CA THR A 149 -0.23 -14.61 3.35
C THR A 149 -0.41 -15.83 2.45
N PHE A 150 -1.08 -16.84 2.98
CA PHE A 150 -1.38 -18.08 2.27
C PHE A 150 -2.84 -18.45 2.58
N GLY A 151 -3.59 -18.90 1.62
CA GLY A 151 -5.03 -19.12 1.80
C GLY A 151 -5.60 -20.16 0.85
N GLY A 152 -5.09 -21.38 0.87
CA GLY A 152 -5.60 -22.45 0.03
C GLY A 152 -5.71 -23.78 0.77
N ASN A 153 -4.59 -24.39 1.09
CA ASN A 153 -4.53 -25.70 1.75
C ASN A 153 -3.71 -25.62 3.03
N PHE A 154 -4.31 -25.99 4.17
CA PHE A 154 -3.69 -25.83 5.49
C PHE A 154 -2.26 -26.39 5.60
N VAL A 155 -1.99 -27.55 5.01
CA VAL A 155 -0.68 -28.22 5.07
C VAL A 155 0.32 -27.48 4.16
N LEU A 156 -0.05 -27.24 2.90
CA LEU A 156 0.82 -26.57 1.92
C LEU A 156 1.08 -25.11 2.32
N ASP A 157 0.07 -24.42 2.84
CA ASP A 157 0.18 -23.06 3.37
C ASP A 157 1.11 -23.00 4.57
N GLY A 158 1.04 -24.01 5.46
CA GLY A 158 1.95 -24.13 6.60
C GLY A 158 3.41 -24.26 6.17
N LEU A 159 3.67 -25.10 5.16
CA LEU A 159 5.01 -25.28 4.60
C LEU A 159 5.50 -24.02 3.89
N GLY A 160 4.66 -23.41 3.04
CA GLY A 160 4.98 -22.15 2.34
C GLY A 160 5.32 -21.03 3.32
N ARG A 161 4.52 -20.88 4.38
CA ARG A 161 4.73 -19.91 5.45
C ARG A 161 6.03 -20.14 6.21
N LEU A 162 6.35 -21.40 6.54
CA LEU A 162 7.59 -21.75 7.23
C LEU A 162 8.82 -21.38 6.39
N ILE A 163 8.80 -21.72 5.11
CA ILE A 163 9.88 -21.41 4.17
C ILE A 163 10.02 -19.89 3.98
N ALA A 164 8.91 -19.18 3.77
CA ALA A 164 8.91 -17.74 3.57
C ALA A 164 9.44 -17.00 4.81
N ARG A 165 9.08 -17.43 6.02
CA ARG A 165 9.62 -16.88 7.28
C ARG A 165 11.12 -17.10 7.42
N ARG A 166 11.66 -18.22 6.93
CA ARG A 166 13.09 -18.49 6.95
C ARG A 166 13.86 -17.61 5.97
N SER A 167 13.34 -17.46 4.76
CA SER A 167 13.92 -16.61 3.70
C SER A 167 12.91 -16.32 2.60
N LEU A 168 12.34 -15.08 2.59
CA LEU A 168 11.49 -14.61 1.50
C LEU A 168 12.15 -14.75 0.13
N LYS A 169 13.42 -14.35 0.01
CA LYS A 169 14.20 -14.43 -1.25
C LYS A 169 14.32 -15.85 -1.77
N TRP A 170 14.55 -16.82 -0.89
CA TRP A 170 14.66 -18.22 -1.30
C TRP A 170 13.28 -18.78 -1.69
N TYR A 171 12.25 -18.47 -0.91
CA TYR A 171 10.88 -18.83 -1.20
C TYR A 171 10.44 -18.32 -2.59
N GLU A 172 10.56 -17.04 -2.87
CA GLU A 172 10.15 -16.45 -4.14
C GLU A 172 10.90 -17.04 -5.34
N ARG A 173 12.18 -17.38 -5.16
CA ARG A 173 13.00 -17.92 -6.24
C ARG A 173 12.79 -19.40 -6.54
N ARG A 174 12.37 -20.19 -5.55
CA ARG A 174 12.39 -21.67 -5.66
C ARG A 174 11.04 -22.31 -5.38
N CYS A 175 10.19 -21.73 -4.57
CA CYS A 175 9.00 -22.38 -4.05
C CYS A 175 7.69 -21.70 -4.47
N ALA A 176 7.70 -20.41 -4.82
CA ALA A 176 6.50 -19.62 -5.01
C ALA A 176 5.51 -20.19 -6.05
N TRP A 177 6.01 -20.87 -7.10
CA TRP A 177 5.15 -21.49 -8.13
C TRP A 177 4.61 -22.86 -7.74
N ILE A 178 5.17 -23.49 -6.68
CA ILE A 178 4.74 -24.81 -6.18
C ILE A 178 3.85 -24.63 -4.94
N LEU A 179 4.17 -23.64 -4.12
CA LEU A 179 3.48 -23.26 -2.89
C LEU A 179 3.09 -21.78 -2.99
N PRO A 180 2.08 -21.41 -3.80
CA PRO A 180 1.78 -20.01 -4.08
C PRO A 180 1.34 -19.26 -2.82
N ALA A 181 1.85 -18.04 -2.63
CA ALA A 181 1.33 -17.10 -1.65
C ALA A 181 0.08 -16.40 -2.20
N SER A 182 -0.79 -15.94 -1.32
CA SER A 182 -1.97 -15.14 -1.69
C SER A 182 -1.60 -13.68 -1.85
N ASP A 183 -1.18 -13.03 -0.76
CA ASP A 183 -0.88 -11.60 -0.75
C ASP A 183 0.47 -11.32 -0.11
N ILE A 184 0.98 -10.14 -0.44
CA ILE A 184 2.06 -9.46 0.25
C ILE A 184 1.43 -8.44 1.19
N ARG A 185 1.87 -8.41 2.43
CA ARG A 185 1.59 -7.34 3.38
C ARG A 185 2.88 -6.63 3.71
N ALA A 186 3.02 -5.41 3.25
CA ALA A 186 4.18 -4.57 3.51
C ALA A 186 3.83 -3.47 4.52
N HIS A 187 4.72 -3.26 5.49
CA HIS A 187 4.67 -2.16 6.43
C HIS A 187 5.91 -1.30 6.23
N LEU A 188 5.70 -0.08 5.79
CA LEU A 188 6.73 0.93 5.56
C LEU A 188 6.56 2.07 6.56
N ARG A 189 7.63 2.83 6.79
CA ARG A 189 7.61 4.06 7.58
C ARG A 189 8.30 5.18 6.82
N THR A 190 7.68 6.35 6.74
CA THR A 190 8.26 7.53 6.09
C THR A 190 9.44 8.09 6.88
N LEU A 191 10.50 8.50 6.16
CA LEU A 191 11.69 9.14 6.72
C LEU A 191 11.55 10.66 6.84
#